data_cb7307503e9ccd5777f38a39498b541f
#
_entry.id   cb7307503e9ccd5777f38a39498b541f
#
_cell.length_a   1.000
_cell.length_b   1.000
_cell.length_c   1.000
_cell.angle_alpha   90.00
_cell.angle_beta   90.00
_cell.angle_gamma   90.00
#
_symmetry.space_group_name_H-M   'P 1'
#
loop_
_entity.id
_entity.type
_entity.pdbx_description
1 polymer ?
#
loop_
_entity_poly.entity_id
_entity_poly.type
_entity_poly.pdbx_seq_one_letter_code
_entity_poly.pdbx_strand_id
1 'polypeptide(L)'
;MLNKNIILTISFTLIIALIILCVIGAFLGAEPTERAFSSVPFAVFWTGFISLLLAGIFSFRNIFTNPAMFAMHFGFALVILGSMSETENYSAITDRFGIGKINRGKIILFEGQSTNLIRTEPYGVPKTLPFSVKLNNFRVEYYPKQNPEEPNLVKGYFSDVEIIEGANVVKTASIEINKPLHYAGYHFYQFSLDENLGRYIILEIISDTGVIIVYAGFAFVCFGTFWHFWFERLAKKRY
;
A
#
# COMPACT_ATOMS: atom_id res chain seq x y z
N MET A 1 10.31 6.06 -35.15
CA MET A 1 10.73 4.93 -34.31
C MET A 1 11.92 5.36 -33.47
N LEU A 2 11.83 5.32 -32.15
CA LEU A 2 12.99 5.59 -31.28
C LEU A 2 14.11 4.59 -31.59
N ASN A 3 15.35 5.10 -31.61
CA ASN A 3 16.52 4.25 -31.84
C ASN A 3 16.64 3.25 -30.66
N LYS A 4 16.71 1.95 -30.96
CA LYS A 4 16.79 0.88 -29.95
C LYS A 4 17.95 1.08 -28.97
N ASN A 5 19.09 1.58 -29.45
CA ASN A 5 20.25 1.86 -28.62
C ASN A 5 19.96 2.99 -27.61
N ILE A 6 19.20 4.01 -28.02
CA ILE A 6 18.80 5.10 -27.13
C ILE A 6 17.89 4.57 -26.02
N ILE A 7 16.88 3.75 -26.38
CA ILE A 7 15.98 3.13 -25.38
C ILE A 7 16.80 2.32 -24.35
N LEU A 8 17.71 1.47 -24.83
CA LEU A 8 18.56 0.67 -23.95
C LEU A 8 19.43 1.55 -23.04
N THR A 9 20.11 2.53 -23.59
CA THR A 9 20.98 3.44 -22.80
C THR A 9 20.20 4.16 -21.72
N ILE A 10 19.03 4.74 -22.05
CA ILE A 10 18.20 5.46 -21.08
C ILE A 10 17.68 4.46 -20.03
N SER A 11 17.24 3.26 -20.42
CA SER A 11 16.76 2.24 -19.48
C SER A 11 17.84 1.84 -18.48
N PHE A 12 19.07 1.56 -18.94
CA PHE A 12 20.18 1.23 -18.05
C PHE A 12 20.53 2.39 -17.11
N THR A 13 20.55 3.62 -17.63
CA THR A 13 20.81 4.81 -16.80
C THR A 13 19.77 4.97 -15.69
N LEU A 14 18.49 4.80 -16.02
CA LEU A 14 17.41 4.90 -15.05
C LEU A 14 17.47 3.76 -14.00
N ILE A 15 17.79 2.54 -14.41
CA ILE A 15 17.95 1.41 -13.48
C ILE A 15 19.11 1.68 -12.52
N ILE A 16 20.24 2.14 -13.02
CA ILE A 16 21.41 2.48 -12.17
C ILE A 16 21.04 3.61 -11.21
N ALA A 17 20.36 4.66 -11.69
CA ALA A 17 19.88 5.74 -10.85
C ALA A 17 18.94 5.24 -9.76
N LEU A 18 18.00 4.35 -10.10
CA LEU A 18 17.08 3.75 -9.13
C LEU A 18 17.82 2.95 -8.07
N ILE A 19 18.79 2.13 -8.45
CA ILE A 19 19.61 1.36 -7.49
C ILE A 19 20.34 2.30 -6.52
N ILE A 20 20.95 3.36 -7.03
CA ILE A 20 21.64 4.36 -6.19
C ILE A 20 20.65 5.01 -5.22
N LEU A 21 19.47 5.42 -5.70
CA LEU A 21 18.43 6.04 -4.88
C LEU A 21 17.91 5.08 -3.80
N CYS A 22 17.70 3.78 -4.13
CA CYS A 22 17.32 2.78 -3.14
C CYS A 22 18.40 2.59 -2.06
N VAL A 23 19.68 2.57 -2.45
CA VAL A 23 20.79 2.49 -1.49
C VAL A 23 20.80 3.72 -0.58
N ILE A 24 20.69 4.92 -1.13
CA ILE A 24 20.61 6.15 -0.34
C ILE A 24 19.40 6.11 0.61
N GLY A 25 18.23 5.69 0.12
CA GLY A 25 17.02 5.56 0.92
C GLY A 25 17.19 4.60 2.09
N ALA A 26 17.89 3.49 1.90
CA ALA A 26 18.16 2.52 2.96
C ALA A 26 18.97 3.13 4.14
N PHE A 27 19.83 4.11 3.86
CA PHE A 27 20.59 4.82 4.90
C PHE A 27 19.82 5.98 5.54
N LEU A 28 18.86 6.56 4.82
CA LEU A 28 18.06 7.69 5.33
C LEU A 28 16.93 7.24 6.28
N GLY A 29 16.51 5.98 6.19
CA GLY A 29 15.40 5.43 6.97
C GLY A 29 14.04 5.55 6.27
N ALA A 30 13.00 4.96 6.88
CA ALA A 30 11.71 4.76 6.22
C ALA A 30 10.98 6.08 5.90
N GLU A 31 10.78 6.96 6.89
CA GLU A 31 10.00 8.19 6.70
C GLU A 31 10.55 9.16 5.64
N PRO A 32 11.87 9.53 5.65
CA PRO A 32 12.41 10.40 4.62
C PRO A 32 12.35 9.78 3.23
N THR A 33 12.54 8.46 3.16
CA THR A 33 12.50 7.71 1.89
C THR A 33 11.09 7.68 1.34
N GLU A 34 10.08 7.39 2.15
CA GLU A 34 8.67 7.42 1.74
C GLU A 34 8.27 8.79 1.20
N ARG A 35 8.62 9.88 1.91
CA ARG A 35 8.37 11.26 1.44
C ARG A 35 9.04 11.56 0.11
N ALA A 36 10.30 11.14 -0.07
CA ALA A 36 11.02 11.36 -1.31
C ALA A 36 10.37 10.59 -2.47
N PHE A 37 10.12 9.29 -2.31
CA PHE A 37 9.56 8.44 -3.35
C PHE A 37 8.10 8.77 -3.71
N SER A 38 7.34 9.39 -2.79
CA SER A 38 5.98 9.88 -3.02
C SER A 38 5.93 11.30 -3.60
N SER A 39 7.07 11.96 -3.79
CA SER A 39 7.14 13.34 -4.28
C SER A 39 6.84 13.47 -5.78
N VAL A 40 6.45 14.68 -6.22
CA VAL A 40 6.19 14.98 -7.64
C VAL A 40 7.36 14.65 -8.56
N PRO A 41 8.63 14.97 -8.22
CA PRO A 41 9.78 14.56 -9.05
C PRO A 41 9.85 13.05 -9.27
N PHE A 42 9.58 12.27 -8.22
CA PHE A 42 9.55 10.81 -8.34
C PHE A 42 8.35 10.30 -9.13
N ALA A 43 7.19 10.94 -9.04
CA ALA A 43 6.05 10.61 -9.89
C ALA A 43 6.39 10.78 -11.40
N VAL A 44 7.13 11.84 -11.75
CA VAL A 44 7.65 12.04 -13.11
C VAL A 44 8.66 10.95 -13.48
N PHE A 45 9.57 10.61 -12.58
CA PHE A 45 10.52 9.52 -12.76
C PHE A 45 9.82 8.17 -13.04
N TRP A 46 8.84 7.80 -12.24
CA TRP A 46 8.08 6.57 -12.40
C TRP A 46 7.26 6.53 -13.69
N THR A 47 6.64 7.65 -14.04
CA THR A 47 5.89 7.78 -15.30
C THR A 47 6.84 7.60 -16.50
N GLY A 48 8.02 8.21 -16.45
CA GLY A 48 9.07 8.04 -17.47
C GLY A 48 9.54 6.58 -17.55
N PHE A 49 9.75 5.93 -16.41
CA PHE A 49 10.19 4.54 -16.35
C PHE A 49 9.16 3.58 -16.95
N ILE A 50 7.87 3.74 -16.61
CA ILE A 50 6.77 2.95 -17.20
C ILE A 50 6.69 3.19 -18.71
N SER A 51 6.76 4.45 -19.14
CA SER A 51 6.72 4.81 -20.56
C SER A 51 7.86 4.15 -21.34
N LEU A 52 9.05 4.06 -20.75
CA LEU A 52 10.19 3.36 -21.33
C LEU A 52 10.02 1.84 -21.38
N LEU A 53 9.47 1.24 -20.33
CA LEU A 53 9.11 -0.18 -20.34
C LEU A 53 8.12 -0.52 -21.46
N LEU A 54 7.07 0.28 -21.60
CA LEU A 54 6.09 0.11 -22.68
C LEU A 54 6.70 0.32 -24.06
N ALA A 55 7.50 1.39 -24.22
CA ALA A 55 8.22 1.63 -25.46
C ALA A 55 9.17 0.47 -25.81
N GLY A 56 9.81 -0.13 -24.80
CA GLY A 56 10.64 -1.34 -24.95
C GLY A 56 9.83 -2.53 -25.48
N ILE A 57 8.69 -2.82 -24.87
CA ILE A 57 7.80 -3.91 -25.31
C ILE A 57 7.46 -3.77 -26.80
N PHE A 58 7.07 -2.57 -27.24
CA PHE A 58 6.68 -2.34 -28.63
C PHE A 58 7.86 -2.22 -29.61
N SER A 59 9.02 -1.73 -29.15
CA SER A 59 10.19 -1.52 -30.02
C SER A 59 11.01 -2.80 -30.23
N PHE A 60 11.03 -3.69 -29.25
CA PHE A 60 11.76 -4.95 -29.31
C PHE A 60 10.80 -6.10 -29.63
N ARG A 61 10.73 -6.49 -30.91
CA ARG A 61 9.86 -7.56 -31.38
C ARG A 61 9.99 -8.85 -30.55
N ASN A 62 11.20 -9.16 -30.10
CA ASN A 62 11.45 -10.36 -29.30
C ASN A 62 10.73 -10.32 -27.93
N ILE A 63 10.59 -9.14 -27.32
CA ILE A 63 9.84 -9.00 -26.06
C ILE A 63 8.35 -9.22 -26.34
N PHE A 64 7.82 -8.60 -27.38
CA PHE A 64 6.41 -8.70 -27.73
C PHE A 64 6.00 -10.11 -28.18
N THR A 65 6.86 -10.79 -28.94
CA THR A 65 6.54 -12.13 -29.51
C THR A 65 6.87 -13.28 -28.55
N ASN A 66 7.72 -13.05 -27.54
CA ASN A 66 8.05 -14.05 -26.54
C ASN A 66 7.16 -13.89 -25.31
N PRO A 67 6.25 -14.85 -25.01
CA PRO A 67 5.29 -14.72 -23.93
C PRO A 67 5.94 -14.58 -22.53
N ALA A 68 7.10 -15.21 -22.33
CA ALA A 68 7.84 -15.09 -21.07
C ALA A 68 8.38 -13.67 -20.87
N MET A 69 9.05 -13.13 -21.89
CA MET A 69 9.60 -11.78 -21.82
C MET A 69 8.49 -10.72 -21.73
N PHE A 70 7.40 -10.93 -22.49
CA PHE A 70 6.24 -10.04 -22.40
C PHE A 70 5.66 -10.04 -20.99
N ALA A 71 5.41 -11.22 -20.42
CA ALA A 71 4.85 -11.35 -19.07
C ALA A 71 5.73 -10.66 -18.00
N MET A 72 7.06 -10.84 -18.07
CA MET A 72 7.97 -10.17 -17.12
C MET A 72 7.89 -8.65 -17.23
N HIS A 73 8.00 -8.07 -18.42
CA HIS A 73 7.99 -6.62 -18.61
C HIS A 73 6.62 -6.00 -18.27
N PHE A 74 5.54 -6.67 -18.68
CA PHE A 74 4.19 -6.26 -18.34
C PHE A 74 3.92 -6.35 -16.84
N GLY A 75 4.38 -7.42 -16.20
CA GLY A 75 4.29 -7.59 -14.76
C GLY A 75 5.01 -6.49 -14.00
N PHE A 76 6.22 -6.11 -14.40
CA PHE A 76 6.93 -4.98 -13.82
C PHE A 76 6.17 -3.66 -13.98
N ALA A 77 5.58 -3.41 -15.15
CA ALA A 77 4.75 -2.23 -15.35
C ALA A 77 3.55 -2.19 -14.39
N LEU A 78 2.89 -3.35 -14.19
CA LEU A 78 1.77 -3.46 -13.24
C LEU A 78 2.23 -3.22 -11.79
N VAL A 79 3.39 -3.77 -11.37
CA VAL A 79 3.92 -3.53 -10.01
C VAL A 79 4.14 -2.05 -9.78
N ILE A 80 4.77 -1.34 -10.73
CA ILE A 80 5.02 0.10 -10.59
C ILE A 80 3.70 0.88 -10.57
N LEU A 81 2.75 0.57 -11.47
CA LEU A 81 1.44 1.23 -11.51
C LEU A 81 0.66 1.02 -10.21
N GLY A 82 0.66 -0.21 -9.69
CA GLY A 82 0.00 -0.53 -8.43
C GLY A 82 0.63 0.20 -7.24
N SER A 83 1.96 0.26 -7.18
CA SER A 83 2.67 1.00 -6.12
C SER A 83 2.44 2.52 -6.21
N MET A 84 2.36 3.08 -7.42
CA MET A 84 2.05 4.51 -7.60
C MET A 84 0.63 4.86 -7.12
N SER A 85 -0.32 3.92 -7.14
CA SER A 85 -1.70 4.18 -6.72
C SER A 85 -1.85 4.53 -5.24
N GLU A 86 -0.86 4.22 -4.43
CA GLU A 86 -0.81 4.56 -3.01
C GLU A 86 -0.17 5.93 -2.73
N THR A 87 0.39 6.59 -3.75
CA THR A 87 0.99 7.90 -3.58
C THR A 87 -0.05 9.03 -3.50
N GLU A 88 0.26 10.08 -2.76
CA GLU A 88 -0.61 11.26 -2.60
C GLU A 88 -0.97 11.92 -3.94
N ASN A 89 -0.03 11.96 -4.88
CA ASN A 89 -0.25 12.52 -6.20
C ASN A 89 -1.32 11.75 -6.98
N TYR A 90 -1.35 10.43 -6.83
CA TYR A 90 -2.37 9.61 -7.45
C TYR A 90 -3.72 9.77 -6.74
N SER A 91 -3.74 9.87 -5.41
CA SER A 91 -4.98 10.12 -4.67
C SER A 91 -5.63 11.45 -5.07
N ALA A 92 -4.84 12.49 -5.29
CA ALA A 92 -5.34 13.78 -5.78
C ALA A 92 -6.00 13.69 -7.17
N ILE A 93 -5.45 12.83 -8.05
CA ILE A 93 -6.03 12.57 -9.37
C ILE A 93 -7.33 11.76 -9.23
N THR A 94 -7.31 10.67 -8.47
CA THR A 94 -8.48 9.79 -8.30
C THR A 94 -9.62 10.46 -7.56
N ASP A 95 -9.32 11.33 -6.59
CA ASP A 95 -10.30 12.16 -5.90
C ASP A 95 -11.03 13.12 -6.85
N ARG A 96 -10.29 13.69 -7.81
CA ARG A 96 -10.86 14.59 -8.82
C ARG A 96 -11.88 13.88 -9.73
N PHE A 97 -11.72 12.57 -9.92
CA PHE A 97 -12.66 11.73 -10.68
C PHE A 97 -13.67 10.98 -9.80
N GLY A 98 -13.63 11.18 -8.48
CA GLY A 98 -14.54 10.51 -7.54
C GLY A 98 -14.32 8.99 -7.42
N ILE A 99 -13.16 8.49 -7.81
CA ILE A 99 -12.85 7.05 -7.88
C ILE A 99 -11.92 6.62 -6.73
N GLY A 100 -11.28 7.59 -6.06
CA GLY A 100 -10.27 7.35 -5.04
C GLY A 100 -10.85 6.91 -3.70
N LYS A 101 -10.25 5.88 -3.11
CA LYS A 101 -10.38 5.62 -1.67
C LYS A 101 -9.39 6.50 -0.92
N ILE A 102 -9.64 6.66 0.38
CA ILE A 102 -8.72 7.38 1.26
C ILE A 102 -7.53 6.45 1.53
N ASN A 103 -6.35 6.81 1.05
CA ASN A 103 -5.16 5.95 1.14
C ASN A 103 -4.76 5.69 2.59
N ARG A 104 -4.60 6.75 3.38
CA ARG A 104 -4.22 6.68 4.79
C ARG A 104 -4.85 7.82 5.58
N GLY A 105 -5.32 7.51 6.77
CA GLY A 105 -5.89 8.52 7.66
C GLY A 105 -6.08 7.99 9.08
N LYS A 106 -6.47 8.88 9.97
CA LYS A 106 -6.75 8.57 11.38
C LYS A 106 -8.17 8.95 11.74
N ILE A 107 -8.82 8.07 12.48
CA ILE A 107 -10.14 8.31 13.07
C ILE A 107 -10.00 8.32 14.60
N ILE A 108 -10.60 9.32 15.22
CA ILE A 108 -10.67 9.41 16.69
C ILE A 108 -12.06 8.93 17.10
N LEU A 109 -12.11 7.94 17.96
CA LEU A 109 -13.34 7.31 18.44
C LEU A 109 -13.44 7.45 19.95
N PHE A 110 -14.54 8.02 20.40
CA PHE A 110 -14.94 8.06 21.81
C PHE A 110 -15.89 6.89 22.09
N GLU A 111 -15.81 6.32 23.29
CA GLU A 111 -16.67 5.20 23.68
C GLU A 111 -18.14 5.59 23.62
N GLY A 112 -18.96 4.74 23.01
CA GLY A 112 -20.38 4.98 22.77
C GLY A 112 -20.70 5.89 21.58
N GLN A 113 -19.72 6.56 20.97
CA GLN A 113 -19.92 7.46 19.84
C GLN A 113 -19.59 6.81 18.51
N SER A 114 -20.26 7.27 17.47
CA SER A 114 -19.99 6.89 16.08
C SER A 114 -19.56 8.09 15.25
N THR A 115 -18.60 7.88 14.35
CA THR A 115 -18.17 8.89 13.40
C THR A 115 -17.76 8.25 12.08
N ASN A 116 -17.88 9.00 10.99
CA ASN A 116 -17.35 8.66 9.67
C ASN A 116 -16.26 9.64 9.24
N LEU A 117 -15.90 10.60 10.12
CA LEU A 117 -14.93 11.63 9.81
C LEU A 117 -13.53 11.11 10.11
N ILE A 118 -12.67 11.12 9.11
CA ILE A 118 -11.26 10.78 9.23
C ILE A 118 -10.40 11.98 8.84
N ARG A 119 -9.20 12.04 9.40
CA ARG A 119 -8.17 13.00 9.00
C ARG A 119 -7.13 12.28 8.18
N THR A 120 -6.98 12.67 6.92
CA THR A 120 -5.99 12.07 6.01
C THR A 120 -4.59 12.49 6.38
N GLU A 121 -3.62 11.58 6.24
CA GLU A 121 -2.21 11.91 6.36
C GLU A 121 -1.64 12.29 5.00
N PRO A 122 -0.62 13.19 4.96
CA PRO A 122 0.03 13.89 6.07
C PRO A 122 -0.64 15.23 6.43
N TYR A 123 -1.59 15.75 5.65
CA TYR A 123 -2.07 17.14 5.78
C TYR A 123 -3.25 17.32 6.73
N GLY A 124 -3.76 16.25 7.32
CA GLY A 124 -4.89 16.31 8.25
C GLY A 124 -6.20 16.78 7.62
N VAL A 125 -6.33 16.68 6.29
CA VAL A 125 -7.54 17.09 5.57
C VAL A 125 -8.71 16.18 5.99
N PRO A 126 -9.83 16.76 6.42
CA PRO A 126 -10.99 15.97 6.79
C PRO A 126 -11.63 15.33 5.56
N LYS A 127 -11.83 14.02 5.59
CA LYS A 127 -12.61 13.26 4.61
C LYS A 127 -13.64 12.38 5.32
N THR A 128 -14.70 11.99 4.64
CA THR A 128 -15.75 11.14 5.18
C THR A 128 -15.69 9.74 4.57
N LEU A 129 -15.83 8.73 5.43
CA LEU A 129 -16.08 7.36 5.00
C LEU A 129 -17.53 7.19 4.54
N PRO A 130 -17.82 6.25 3.63
CA PRO A 130 -19.20 5.95 3.21
C PRO A 130 -20.03 5.23 4.28
N PHE A 131 -19.44 4.91 5.43
CA PHE A 131 -20.03 4.27 6.60
C PHE A 131 -19.50 4.91 7.87
N SER A 132 -20.15 4.68 9.00
CA SER A 132 -19.72 5.14 10.31
C SER A 132 -19.05 4.00 11.09
N VAL A 133 -18.09 4.36 11.92
CA VAL A 133 -17.45 3.45 12.87
C VAL A 133 -17.82 3.89 14.28
N LYS A 134 -18.36 2.99 15.09
CA LYS A 134 -18.73 3.21 16.48
C LYS A 134 -17.82 2.38 17.39
N LEU A 135 -17.30 3.01 18.43
CA LEU A 135 -16.59 2.32 19.49
C LEU A 135 -17.60 1.94 20.59
N ASN A 136 -17.78 0.64 20.82
CA ASN A 136 -18.66 0.17 21.88
C ASN A 136 -17.93 0.09 23.22
N ASN A 137 -16.73 -0.47 23.21
CA ASN A 137 -15.92 -0.68 24.42
C ASN A 137 -14.44 -0.70 24.05
N PHE A 138 -13.64 -0.23 24.98
CA PHE A 138 -12.18 -0.29 24.88
C PHE A 138 -11.61 -0.87 26.19
N ARG A 139 -10.68 -1.81 26.09
CA ARG A 139 -10.02 -2.40 27.25
C ARG A 139 -8.53 -2.64 27.00
N VAL A 140 -7.75 -2.50 28.07
CA VAL A 140 -6.33 -2.83 28.11
C VAL A 140 -6.15 -4.06 28.99
N GLU A 141 -5.50 -5.07 28.47
CA GLU A 141 -5.08 -6.23 29.27
C GLU A 141 -3.62 -6.06 29.69
N TYR A 142 -3.33 -6.43 30.91
CA TYR A 142 -1.98 -6.38 31.47
C TYR A 142 -1.49 -7.79 31.78
N TYR A 143 -0.18 -7.99 31.72
CA TYR A 143 0.43 -9.22 32.21
C TYR A 143 0.25 -9.34 33.73
N PRO A 144 0.06 -10.54 34.26
CA PRO A 144 0.03 -10.77 35.69
C PRO A 144 1.35 -10.30 36.33
N LYS A 145 1.26 -9.50 37.38
CA LYS A 145 2.43 -9.07 38.16
C LYS A 145 2.98 -10.23 38.96
N GLN A 146 4.30 -10.39 38.98
CA GLN A 146 4.98 -11.30 39.90
C GLN A 146 5.20 -10.66 41.25
N ASN A 147 5.46 -9.34 41.29
CA ASN A 147 5.59 -8.52 42.48
C ASN A 147 4.69 -7.29 42.41
N PRO A 148 4.10 -6.82 43.53
CA PRO A 148 3.24 -5.64 43.57
C PRO A 148 3.90 -4.35 43.09
N GLU A 149 5.22 -4.24 43.24
CA GLU A 149 6.02 -3.06 42.87
C GLU A 149 6.36 -2.99 41.37
N GLU A 150 6.13 -4.07 40.64
CA GLU A 150 6.42 -4.10 39.19
C GLU A 150 5.45 -3.17 38.42
N PRO A 151 5.96 -2.47 37.39
CA PRO A 151 5.10 -1.68 36.52
C PRO A 151 4.08 -2.57 35.80
N ASN A 152 2.91 -2.02 35.48
CA ASN A 152 1.91 -2.72 34.68
C ASN A 152 2.44 -2.88 33.25
N LEU A 153 2.80 -4.07 32.84
CA LEU A 153 3.19 -4.40 31.47
C LEU A 153 1.94 -4.69 30.66
N VAL A 154 1.71 -3.92 29.59
CA VAL A 154 0.56 -4.11 28.70
C VAL A 154 0.75 -5.39 27.91
N LYS A 155 -0.25 -6.27 27.96
CA LYS A 155 -0.36 -7.50 27.19
C LYS A 155 -1.04 -7.28 25.85
N GLY A 156 -2.07 -6.44 25.83
CA GLY A 156 -2.82 -6.16 24.63
C GLY A 156 -3.85 -5.05 24.78
N TYR A 157 -4.26 -4.52 23.65
CA TYR A 157 -5.32 -3.53 23.50
C TYR A 157 -6.46 -4.16 22.71
N PHE A 158 -7.71 -3.92 23.13
CA PHE A 158 -8.91 -4.47 22.51
C PHE A 158 -9.92 -3.35 22.32
N SER A 159 -10.32 -3.12 21.07
CA SER A 159 -11.31 -2.12 20.70
C SER A 159 -12.49 -2.80 20.03
N ASP A 160 -13.61 -2.90 20.73
CA ASP A 160 -14.84 -3.50 20.20
C ASP A 160 -15.59 -2.43 19.41
N VAL A 161 -15.67 -2.61 18.10
CA VAL A 161 -16.24 -1.64 17.16
C VAL A 161 -17.40 -2.20 16.35
N GLU A 162 -18.29 -1.31 15.94
CA GLU A 162 -19.37 -1.57 15.01
C GLU A 162 -19.20 -0.72 13.75
N ILE A 163 -19.42 -1.33 12.60
CA ILE A 163 -19.56 -0.63 11.32
C ILE A 163 -21.06 -0.43 11.05
N ILE A 164 -21.44 0.80 10.77
CA ILE A 164 -22.83 1.21 10.59
C ILE A 164 -23.00 1.80 9.18
N GLU A 165 -23.89 1.21 8.40
CA GLU A 165 -24.36 1.74 7.11
C GLU A 165 -25.80 2.21 7.22
N GLY A 166 -26.01 3.52 7.06
CA GLY A 166 -27.31 4.13 7.30
C GLY A 166 -27.76 3.93 8.75
N ALA A 167 -28.81 3.15 8.98
CA ALA A 167 -29.33 2.82 10.31
C ALA A 167 -28.96 1.40 10.79
N ASN A 168 -28.25 0.61 9.99
CA ASN A 168 -27.98 -0.78 10.27
C ASN A 168 -26.53 -1.03 10.69
N VAL A 169 -26.34 -1.85 11.73
CA VAL A 169 -25.03 -2.41 12.07
C VAL A 169 -24.76 -3.56 11.10
N VAL A 170 -23.77 -3.38 10.24
CA VAL A 170 -23.41 -4.37 9.20
C VAL A 170 -22.27 -5.27 9.60
N LYS A 171 -21.45 -4.86 10.58
CA LYS A 171 -20.35 -5.66 11.08
C LYS A 171 -19.99 -5.26 12.50
N THR A 172 -19.69 -6.25 13.35
CA THR A 172 -19.11 -6.07 14.69
C THR A 172 -17.78 -6.82 14.74
N ALA A 173 -16.74 -6.22 15.29
CA ALA A 173 -15.46 -6.85 15.44
C ALA A 173 -14.67 -6.26 16.62
N SER A 174 -13.73 -7.04 17.15
CA SER A 174 -12.71 -6.56 18.09
C SER A 174 -11.39 -6.36 17.34
N ILE A 175 -10.86 -5.14 17.40
CA ILE A 175 -9.54 -4.79 16.85
C ILE A 175 -8.51 -5.01 17.95
N GLU A 176 -7.47 -5.76 17.62
CA GLU A 176 -6.35 -6.10 18.51
C GLU A 176 -5.02 -5.69 17.84
N ILE A 177 -3.91 -5.70 18.56
CA ILE A 177 -2.59 -5.26 18.07
C ILE A 177 -2.22 -5.90 16.71
N ASN A 178 -2.44 -7.19 16.52
CA ASN A 178 -2.10 -7.90 15.28
C ASN A 178 -3.32 -8.43 14.53
N LYS A 179 -4.52 -7.91 14.84
CA LYS A 179 -5.77 -8.36 14.25
C LYS A 179 -6.62 -7.15 13.84
N PRO A 180 -6.27 -6.54 12.70
CA PRO A 180 -7.01 -5.40 12.18
C PRO A 180 -8.42 -5.79 11.71
N LEU A 181 -9.32 -4.83 11.71
CA LEU A 181 -10.61 -4.98 11.07
C LEU A 181 -10.50 -4.64 9.58
N HIS A 182 -11.02 -5.53 8.74
CA HIS A 182 -11.13 -5.30 7.29
C HIS A 182 -12.59 -5.09 6.90
N TYR A 183 -12.87 -3.95 6.26
CA TYR A 183 -14.22 -3.66 5.76
C TYR A 183 -14.20 -2.72 4.55
N ALA A 184 -14.98 -3.06 3.52
CA ALA A 184 -15.15 -2.27 2.29
C ALA A 184 -13.80 -1.87 1.61
N GLY A 185 -12.73 -2.68 1.81
CA GLY A 185 -11.39 -2.43 1.29
C GLY A 185 -10.62 -1.38 2.09
N TYR A 186 -11.01 -1.16 3.34
CA TYR A 186 -10.27 -0.44 4.35
C TYR A 186 -9.80 -1.39 5.43
N HIS A 187 -8.63 -1.09 6.00
CA HIS A 187 -8.01 -1.80 7.10
C HIS A 187 -7.90 -0.84 8.27
N PHE A 188 -8.37 -1.26 9.43
CA PHE A 188 -8.40 -0.47 10.67
C PHE A 188 -7.43 -1.08 11.65
N TYR A 189 -6.39 -0.32 11.98
CA TYR A 189 -5.35 -0.72 12.93
C TYR A 189 -5.45 0.10 14.19
N GLN A 190 -5.19 -0.51 15.34
CA GLN A 190 -5.01 0.23 16.59
C GLN A 190 -3.72 1.05 16.49
N PHE A 191 -3.84 2.38 16.49
CA PHE A 191 -2.69 3.30 16.39
C PHE A 191 -2.27 3.84 17.75
N SER A 192 -3.21 4.40 18.51
CA SER A 192 -2.95 5.00 19.80
C SER A 192 -4.22 5.03 20.66
N LEU A 193 -4.05 5.38 21.91
CA LEU A 193 -5.12 5.51 22.87
C LEU A 193 -4.80 6.63 23.87
N ASP A 194 -5.82 7.12 24.57
CA ASP A 194 -5.65 7.98 25.74
C ASP A 194 -5.23 7.14 26.96
N GLU A 195 -3.93 7.08 27.23
CA GLU A 195 -3.36 6.30 28.34
C GLU A 195 -3.80 6.80 29.72
N ASN A 196 -4.15 8.09 29.85
CA ASN A 196 -4.44 8.71 31.14
C ASN A 196 -5.89 8.55 31.56
N LEU A 197 -6.84 8.66 30.64
CA LEU A 197 -8.27 8.74 30.94
C LEU A 197 -9.09 7.66 30.25
N GLY A 198 -8.52 6.92 29.29
CA GLY A 198 -9.22 5.86 28.55
C GLY A 198 -10.46 6.35 27.77
N ARG A 199 -10.53 7.62 27.42
CA ARG A 199 -11.73 8.24 26.87
C ARG A 199 -11.89 8.07 25.37
N TYR A 200 -10.78 7.92 24.65
CA TYR A 200 -10.77 7.79 23.21
C TYR A 200 -9.65 6.87 22.72
N ILE A 201 -9.87 6.32 21.55
CA ILE A 201 -8.87 5.59 20.79
C ILE A 201 -8.63 6.29 19.45
N ILE A 202 -7.47 6.06 18.89
CA ILE A 202 -7.15 6.46 17.52
C ILE A 202 -6.91 5.20 16.71
N LEU A 203 -7.73 4.99 15.68
CA LEU A 203 -7.47 3.96 14.69
C LEU A 203 -6.83 4.58 13.46
N GLU A 204 -5.82 3.91 12.93
CA GLU A 204 -5.28 4.19 11.62
C GLU A 204 -6.09 3.42 10.59
N ILE A 205 -6.46 4.11 9.51
CA ILE A 205 -7.22 3.56 8.42
C ILE A 205 -6.34 3.60 7.17
N ILE A 206 -6.18 2.44 6.54
CA ILE A 206 -5.40 2.29 5.30
C ILE A 206 -6.30 1.63 4.26
N SER A 207 -6.25 2.09 3.02
CA SER A 207 -6.86 1.38 1.90
C SER A 207 -5.79 0.90 0.93
N ASP A 208 -5.77 -0.39 0.67
CA ASP A 208 -4.80 -1.05 -0.22
C ASP A 208 -5.32 -1.08 -1.66
N THR A 209 -5.59 0.08 -2.23
CA THR A 209 -6.21 0.18 -3.57
C THR A 209 -5.30 -0.40 -4.67
N GLY A 210 -3.98 -0.27 -4.52
CA GLY A 210 -2.98 -0.75 -5.48
C GLY A 210 -2.51 -2.19 -5.30
N VAL A 211 -2.72 -2.77 -4.13
CA VAL A 211 -2.15 -4.08 -3.74
C VAL A 211 -2.56 -5.20 -4.69
N ILE A 212 -3.81 -5.22 -5.15
CA ILE A 212 -4.29 -6.24 -6.10
C ILE A 212 -3.52 -6.15 -7.41
N ILE A 213 -3.25 -4.93 -7.90
CA ILE A 213 -2.49 -4.69 -9.14
C ILE A 213 -1.04 -5.13 -8.94
N VAL A 214 -0.44 -4.83 -7.80
CA VAL A 214 0.92 -5.27 -7.45
C VAL A 214 1.02 -6.79 -7.41
N TYR A 215 0.08 -7.48 -6.75
CA TYR A 215 0.07 -8.95 -6.73
C TYR A 215 -0.12 -9.57 -8.12
N ALA A 216 -1.01 -9.00 -8.93
CA ALA A 216 -1.14 -9.43 -10.32
C ALA A 216 0.18 -9.24 -11.09
N GLY A 217 0.86 -8.11 -10.90
CA GLY A 217 2.18 -7.84 -11.48
C GLY A 217 3.22 -8.87 -11.04
N PHE A 218 3.31 -9.18 -9.75
CA PHE A 218 4.21 -10.24 -9.26
C PHE A 218 3.88 -11.61 -9.85
N ALA A 219 2.60 -11.97 -9.96
CA ALA A 219 2.20 -13.23 -10.59
C ALA A 219 2.69 -13.32 -12.04
N PHE A 220 2.57 -12.23 -12.82
CA PHE A 220 3.10 -12.16 -14.18
C PHE A 220 4.62 -12.27 -14.23
N VAL A 221 5.35 -11.60 -13.35
CA VAL A 221 6.82 -11.69 -13.27
C VAL A 221 7.25 -13.12 -12.92
N CYS A 222 6.65 -13.72 -11.90
CA CYS A 222 6.96 -15.10 -11.49
C CYS A 222 6.66 -16.10 -12.61
N PHE A 223 5.50 -15.99 -13.24
CA PHE A 223 5.11 -16.84 -14.36
C PHE A 223 6.07 -16.69 -15.55
N GLY A 224 6.37 -15.45 -15.94
CA GLY A 224 7.29 -15.16 -17.05
C GLY A 224 8.69 -15.69 -16.78
N THR A 225 9.20 -15.49 -15.55
CA THR A 225 10.52 -16.00 -15.14
C THR A 225 10.56 -17.53 -15.16
N PHE A 226 9.57 -18.18 -14.58
CA PHE A 226 9.45 -19.64 -14.57
C PHE A 226 9.40 -20.20 -16.01
N TRP A 227 8.55 -19.61 -16.86
CA TRP A 227 8.42 -20.01 -18.25
C TRP A 227 9.74 -19.86 -19.01
N HIS A 228 10.42 -18.74 -18.85
CA HIS A 228 11.71 -18.47 -19.52
C HIS A 228 12.78 -19.50 -19.15
N PHE A 229 12.96 -19.76 -17.85
CA PHE A 229 14.01 -20.66 -17.40
C PHE A 229 13.71 -22.14 -17.61
N TRP A 230 12.44 -22.53 -17.54
CA TRP A 230 12.06 -23.95 -17.58
C TRP A 230 11.63 -24.39 -18.98
N PHE A 231 10.68 -23.75 -19.58
CA PHE A 231 10.10 -24.18 -20.83
C PHE A 231 10.92 -23.81 -22.06
N GLU A 232 11.52 -22.65 -22.13
CA GLU A 232 12.36 -22.27 -23.27
C GLU A 232 13.64 -23.11 -23.37
N ARG A 233 14.22 -23.51 -22.23
CA ARG A 233 15.35 -24.46 -22.22
C ARG A 233 14.98 -25.83 -22.73
N LEU A 234 13.79 -26.33 -22.39
CA LEU A 234 13.30 -27.61 -22.88
C LEU A 234 12.99 -27.57 -24.38
N ALA A 235 12.43 -26.47 -24.87
CA ALA A 235 12.14 -26.28 -26.30
C ALA A 235 13.43 -26.18 -27.11
N LYS A 236 14.48 -25.52 -26.66
CA LYS A 236 15.79 -25.43 -27.34
C LYS A 236 16.60 -26.74 -27.34
N LYS A 237 16.32 -27.67 -26.43
CA LYS A 237 16.95 -29.02 -26.45
C LYS A 237 16.32 -29.99 -27.41
N ARG A 238 15.19 -29.67 -28.05
CA ARG A 238 14.49 -30.55 -29.01
C ARG A 238 14.84 -30.28 -30.48
N TYR A 239 15.72 -29.32 -30.74
CA TYR A 239 16.32 -29.03 -32.05
C TYR A 239 17.84 -28.99 -31.91
#